data_b601b578c161e528d769bef1cb970aef
#
_entry.id   b601b578c161e528d769bef1cb970aef
#
_cell.length_a   1.000
_cell.length_b   1.000
_cell.length_c   1.000
_cell.angle_alpha   90.00
_cell.angle_beta   90.00
_cell.angle_gamma   90.00
#
_symmetry.space_group_name_H-M   'P 1'
#
loop_
_entity.id
_entity.type
_entity.pdbx_description
1 polymer ?
#
loop_
_entity_poly.entity_id
_entity_poly.type
_entity_poly.pdbx_seq_one_letter_code
_entity_poly.pdbx_strand_id
1 'polypeptide(L)'
;MNQNKIQNPETQVPKTPEMNDRDFTNEMLATEKYMTASYCTALNECSHDALYQDILAIFTETQNTQRELYNLMFKKGWYGIEAAEQQKLQQSYQQFSGYKSQFPVH
;
A
#
# COMPACT_ATOMS: atom_id res chain seq x y z
N MET A 1 -17.06 -16.15 8.86
CA MET A 1 -16.78 -15.29 7.69
C MET A 1 -16.67 -13.85 8.14
N ASN A 2 -15.61 -13.17 7.77
CA ASN A 2 -15.45 -11.75 8.11
C ASN A 2 -16.35 -10.89 7.21
N GLN A 3 -17.39 -10.29 7.80
CA GLN A 3 -18.36 -9.47 7.06
C GLN A 3 -17.76 -8.15 6.56
N ASN A 4 -16.62 -7.73 7.11
CA ASN A 4 -15.95 -6.49 6.73
C ASN A 4 -14.98 -6.68 5.56
N LYS A 5 -14.76 -7.92 5.14
CA LYS A 5 -13.81 -8.24 4.08
C LYS A 5 -14.41 -7.92 2.71
N ILE A 6 -13.67 -7.13 1.94
CA ILE A 6 -14.03 -6.78 0.56
C ILE A 6 -13.04 -7.50 -0.35
N GLN A 7 -13.54 -8.46 -1.11
CA GLN A 7 -12.71 -9.30 -1.98
C GLN A 7 -13.53 -9.81 -3.15
N ASN A 8 -12.95 -9.75 -4.34
CA ASN A 8 -13.52 -10.36 -5.53
C ASN A 8 -13.37 -11.88 -5.49
N PRO A 9 -14.16 -12.63 -6.27
CA PRO A 9 -13.96 -14.06 -6.42
C PRO A 9 -12.53 -14.36 -6.86
N GLU A 10 -11.91 -15.36 -6.20
CA GLU A 10 -10.52 -15.72 -6.48
C GLU A 10 -10.38 -16.37 -7.83
N THR A 11 -9.53 -15.79 -8.68
CA THR A 11 -9.15 -16.39 -9.94
C THR A 11 -8.27 -17.59 -9.68
N GLN A 12 -8.64 -18.75 -10.23
CA GLN A 12 -7.91 -19.99 -10.00
C GLN A 12 -6.56 -20.00 -10.72
N VAL A 13 -5.58 -20.56 -10.07
CA VAL A 13 -4.23 -20.74 -10.61
C VAL A 13 -3.85 -22.21 -10.46
N PRO A 14 -2.91 -22.74 -11.29
CA PRO A 14 -2.45 -24.12 -11.16
C PRO A 14 -1.86 -24.36 -9.74
N LYS A 15 -2.25 -25.50 -9.13
CA LYS A 15 -1.76 -25.89 -7.81
C LYS A 15 -0.59 -26.86 -7.97
N THR A 16 0.53 -26.34 -8.46
CA THR A 16 1.75 -27.11 -8.68
C THR A 16 2.90 -26.45 -7.91
N PRO A 17 4.06 -27.14 -7.77
CA PRO A 17 5.23 -26.52 -7.13
C PRO A 17 5.81 -25.33 -7.91
N GLU A 18 5.45 -25.20 -9.19
CA GLU A 18 5.94 -24.12 -10.04
C GLU A 18 5.24 -22.81 -9.72
N MET A 19 5.95 -21.69 -9.90
CA MET A 19 5.35 -20.36 -9.74
C MET A 19 4.27 -20.14 -10.79
N ASN A 20 3.17 -19.54 -10.36
CA ASN A 20 2.02 -19.20 -11.20
C ASN A 20 1.86 -17.67 -11.28
N ASP A 21 0.88 -17.22 -12.03
CA ASP A 21 0.64 -15.79 -12.24
C ASP A 21 0.40 -15.04 -10.92
N ARG A 22 -0.30 -15.67 -9.99
CA ARG A 22 -0.52 -15.08 -8.67
C ARG A 22 0.79 -14.86 -7.92
N ASP A 23 1.67 -15.86 -7.95
CA ASP A 23 2.96 -15.78 -7.26
C ASP A 23 3.83 -14.69 -7.87
N PHE A 24 3.92 -14.62 -9.19
CA PHE A 24 4.70 -13.60 -9.88
C PHE A 24 4.16 -12.21 -9.59
N THR A 25 2.85 -12.01 -9.67
CA THR A 25 2.23 -10.71 -9.43
C THR A 25 2.42 -10.27 -7.98
N ASN A 26 2.26 -11.20 -7.04
CA ASN A 26 2.46 -10.92 -5.62
C ASN A 26 3.91 -10.50 -5.33
N GLU A 27 4.88 -11.18 -5.96
CA GLU A 27 6.29 -10.84 -5.79
C GLU A 27 6.63 -9.48 -6.39
N MET A 28 6.08 -9.18 -7.56
CA MET A 28 6.24 -7.85 -8.18
C MET A 28 5.67 -6.75 -7.28
N LEU A 29 4.49 -6.97 -6.71
CA LEU A 29 3.87 -6.01 -5.79
C LEU A 29 4.74 -5.81 -4.53
N ALA A 30 5.24 -6.89 -3.95
CA ALA A 30 6.12 -6.81 -2.79
C ALA A 30 7.41 -6.04 -3.10
N THR A 31 8.00 -6.27 -4.27
CA THR A 31 9.19 -5.56 -4.72
C THR A 31 8.92 -4.06 -4.89
N GLU A 32 7.80 -3.69 -5.51
CA GLU A 32 7.44 -2.29 -5.68
C GLU A 32 7.20 -1.59 -4.34
N LYS A 33 6.59 -2.28 -3.37
CA LYS A 33 6.41 -1.75 -2.02
C LYS A 33 7.75 -1.49 -1.33
N TYR A 34 8.68 -2.42 -1.48
CA TYR A 34 10.03 -2.26 -0.93
C TYR A 34 10.74 -1.07 -1.57
N MET A 35 10.66 -0.95 -2.90
CA MET A 35 11.31 0.13 -3.63
C MET A 35 10.72 1.50 -3.29
N THR A 36 9.40 1.62 -3.17
CA THR A 36 8.77 2.89 -2.79
C THR A 36 9.21 3.34 -1.40
N ALA A 37 9.31 2.43 -0.45
CA ALA A 37 9.81 2.74 0.89
C ALA A 37 11.27 3.22 0.84
N SER A 38 12.10 2.58 0.04
CA SER A 38 13.51 2.95 -0.13
C SER A 38 13.68 4.32 -0.77
N TYR A 39 12.90 4.62 -1.81
CA TYR A 39 12.93 5.93 -2.47
C TYR A 39 12.40 7.03 -1.56
N CYS A 40 11.39 6.72 -0.74
CA CYS A 40 10.89 7.67 0.24
C CYS A 40 11.99 8.08 1.24
N THR A 41 12.74 7.11 1.74
CA THR A 41 13.88 7.35 2.63
C THR A 41 14.94 8.21 1.93
N ALA A 42 15.26 7.89 0.67
CA ALA A 42 16.24 8.65 -0.10
C ALA A 42 15.79 10.11 -0.31
N LEU A 43 14.50 10.33 -0.59
CA LEU A 43 13.95 11.68 -0.73
C LEU A 43 14.08 12.48 0.56
N ASN A 44 13.86 11.86 1.70
CA ASN A 44 13.95 12.53 3.00
C ASN A 44 15.36 13.04 3.31
N GLU A 45 16.38 12.41 2.72
CA GLU A 45 17.78 12.73 3.00
C GLU A 45 18.47 13.47 1.85
N CYS A 46 17.78 13.70 0.73
CA CYS A 46 18.37 14.28 -0.45
C CYS A 46 18.38 15.82 -0.36
N SER A 47 19.58 16.41 -0.40
CA SER A 47 19.76 17.86 -0.30
C SER A 47 20.10 18.53 -1.63
N HIS A 48 20.37 17.74 -2.68
CA HIS A 48 20.71 18.26 -4.02
C HIS A 48 19.45 18.32 -4.89
N ASP A 49 19.07 19.51 -5.34
CA ASP A 49 17.78 19.73 -6.02
C ASP A 49 17.58 18.88 -7.26
N ALA A 50 18.57 18.82 -8.15
CA ALA A 50 18.44 18.03 -9.38
C ALA A 50 18.26 16.54 -9.07
N LEU A 51 19.03 16.01 -8.14
CA LEU A 51 18.91 14.61 -7.71
C LEU A 51 17.56 14.36 -7.02
N TYR A 52 17.13 15.29 -6.20
CA TYR A 52 15.82 15.23 -5.55
C TYR A 52 14.70 15.08 -6.58
N GLN A 53 14.71 15.89 -7.63
CA GLN A 53 13.68 15.86 -8.66
C GLN A 53 13.70 14.53 -9.43
N ASP A 54 14.89 14.01 -9.74
CA ASP A 54 15.00 12.71 -10.41
C ASP A 54 14.46 11.57 -9.55
N ILE A 55 14.80 11.55 -8.27
CA ILE A 55 14.31 10.52 -7.35
C ILE A 55 12.80 10.65 -7.15
N LEU A 56 12.27 11.86 -7.07
CA LEU A 56 10.84 12.09 -6.95
C LEU A 56 10.08 11.55 -8.17
N ALA A 57 10.60 11.75 -9.37
CA ALA A 57 10.00 11.22 -10.59
C ALA A 57 9.99 9.69 -10.57
N ILE A 58 11.09 9.05 -10.19
CA ILE A 58 11.18 7.59 -10.07
C ILE A 58 10.22 7.09 -8.99
N PHE A 59 10.17 7.73 -7.84
CA PHE A 59 9.25 7.39 -6.75
C PHE A 59 7.80 7.41 -7.24
N THR A 60 7.42 8.46 -7.98
CA THR A 60 6.06 8.61 -8.50
C THR A 60 5.72 7.47 -9.46
N GLU A 61 6.62 7.14 -10.38
CA GLU A 61 6.40 6.03 -11.32
C GLU A 61 6.28 4.70 -10.58
N THR A 62 7.14 4.45 -9.61
CA THR A 62 7.11 3.23 -8.80
C THR A 62 5.82 3.12 -8.01
N GLN A 63 5.37 4.21 -7.42
CA GLN A 63 4.11 4.25 -6.68
C GLN A 63 2.91 3.95 -7.59
N ASN A 64 2.92 4.50 -8.80
CA ASN A 64 1.85 4.24 -9.77
C ASN A 64 1.84 2.78 -10.22
N THR A 65 3.02 2.20 -10.44
CA THR A 65 3.14 0.78 -10.79
C THR A 65 2.62 -0.11 -9.67
N GLN A 66 2.97 0.20 -8.42
CA GLN A 66 2.45 -0.51 -7.25
C GLN A 66 0.92 -0.50 -7.22
N ARG A 67 0.34 0.68 -7.46
CA ARG A 67 -1.13 0.82 -7.46
C ARG A 67 -1.77 -0.01 -8.57
N GLU A 68 -1.18 -0.03 -9.75
CA GLU A 68 -1.70 -0.85 -10.86
C GLU A 68 -1.64 -2.34 -10.53
N LEU A 69 -0.53 -2.80 -9.94
CA LEU A 69 -0.39 -4.20 -9.51
C LEU A 69 -1.39 -4.54 -8.41
N TYR A 70 -1.57 -3.66 -7.45
CA TYR A 70 -2.56 -3.84 -6.40
C TYR A 70 -3.98 -3.96 -6.98
N ASN A 71 -4.34 -3.06 -7.89
CA ASN A 71 -5.66 -3.09 -8.53
C ASN A 71 -5.87 -4.37 -9.33
N LEU A 72 -4.84 -4.85 -10.02
CA LEU A 72 -4.89 -6.11 -10.75
C LEU A 72 -5.13 -7.29 -9.79
N MET A 73 -4.39 -7.36 -8.69
CA MET A 73 -4.55 -8.42 -7.70
C MET A 73 -5.92 -8.36 -7.05
N PHE A 74 -6.40 -7.18 -6.74
CA PHE A 74 -7.74 -7.02 -6.18
C PHE A 74 -8.82 -7.49 -7.17
N LYS A 75 -8.68 -7.11 -8.43
CA LYS A 75 -9.63 -7.53 -9.48
C LYS A 75 -9.67 -9.04 -9.64
N LYS A 76 -8.52 -9.71 -9.51
CA LYS A 76 -8.43 -11.16 -9.65
C LYS A 76 -8.81 -11.92 -8.38
N GLY A 77 -9.12 -11.23 -7.30
CA GLY A 77 -9.47 -11.85 -6.03
C GLY A 77 -8.27 -12.38 -5.25
N TRP A 78 -7.07 -11.98 -5.62
CA TRP A 78 -5.82 -12.38 -4.94
C TRP A 78 -5.43 -11.45 -3.82
N TYR A 79 -6.13 -10.36 -3.66
CA TYR A 79 -5.90 -9.39 -2.60
C TYR A 79 -7.26 -8.89 -2.10
N GLY A 80 -7.47 -8.96 -0.80
CA GLY A 80 -8.66 -8.43 -0.16
C GLY A 80 -8.34 -7.25 0.73
N ILE A 81 -9.35 -6.45 1.02
CA ILE A 81 -9.26 -5.37 1.99
C ILE A 81 -10.36 -5.56 3.02
N GLU A 82 -10.16 -5.00 4.20
CA GLU A 82 -11.19 -4.96 5.22
C GLU A 82 -11.73 -3.54 5.35
N ALA A 83 -13.07 -3.42 5.36
CA ALA A 83 -13.68 -2.15 5.71
C ALA A 83 -13.43 -1.89 7.20
N ALA A 84 -13.03 -0.67 7.53
CA ALA A 84 -12.81 -0.29 8.92
C ALA A 84 -14.14 -0.29 9.67
N GLU A 85 -14.15 -0.85 10.88
CA GLU A 85 -15.31 -0.79 11.74
C GLU A 85 -15.56 0.66 12.20
N GLN A 86 -16.82 1.09 12.14
CA GLN A 86 -17.19 2.46 12.52
C GLN A 86 -16.76 2.77 13.95
N GLN A 87 -16.90 1.83 14.85
CA GLN A 87 -16.50 2.01 16.24
C GLN A 87 -15.00 2.28 16.36
N LYS A 88 -14.18 1.54 15.62
CA LYS A 88 -12.72 1.75 15.60
C LYS A 88 -12.34 3.10 15.00
N LEU A 89 -13.04 3.52 13.96
CA LEU A 89 -12.86 4.85 13.36
C LEU A 89 -13.17 5.95 14.36
N GLN A 90 -14.26 5.83 15.10
CA GLN A 90 -14.62 6.80 16.11
C GLN A 90 -13.61 6.84 17.25
N GLN A 91 -13.14 5.69 17.70
CA GLN A 91 -12.11 5.60 18.74
C GLN A 91 -10.80 6.28 18.29
N SER A 92 -10.38 6.02 17.07
CA SER A 92 -9.17 6.65 16.52
C SER A 92 -9.34 8.17 16.41
N TYR A 93 -10.49 8.61 15.93
CA TYR A 93 -10.81 10.04 15.84
C TYR A 93 -10.73 10.71 17.21
N GLN A 94 -11.35 10.11 18.22
CA GLN A 94 -11.35 10.64 19.57
C GLN A 94 -9.94 10.68 20.16
N GLN A 95 -9.17 9.62 19.93
CA GLN A 95 -7.79 9.53 20.42
C GLN A 95 -6.91 10.64 19.83
N PHE A 96 -6.94 10.81 18.51
CA PHE A 96 -6.11 11.84 17.85
C PHE A 96 -6.62 13.25 18.14
N SER A 97 -7.92 13.43 18.29
CA SER A 97 -8.48 14.71 18.74
C SER A 97 -8.01 15.06 20.16
N GLY A 98 -7.92 14.06 21.04
CA GLY A 98 -7.38 14.23 22.39
C GLY A 98 -5.91 14.64 22.34
N TYR A 99 -5.11 14.03 21.48
CA TYR A 99 -3.70 14.42 21.31
C TYR A 99 -3.57 15.86 20.81
N LYS A 100 -4.43 16.28 19.92
CA LYS A 100 -4.43 17.64 19.39
C LYS A 100 -4.63 18.67 20.51
N SER A 101 -5.47 18.38 21.48
CA SER A 101 -5.72 19.29 22.59
C SER A 101 -4.53 19.43 23.54
N GLN A 102 -3.56 18.53 23.47
CA GLN A 102 -2.34 18.55 24.29
C GLN A 102 -1.22 19.38 23.65
N PHE A 103 -1.38 19.84 22.41
CA PHE A 103 -0.38 20.66 21.77
C PHE A 103 -0.36 22.06 22.41
N PRO A 104 0.84 22.66 22.60
CA PRO A 104 0.95 23.97 23.23
C PRO A 104 0.37 25.10 22.39
N VAL A 105 0.17 24.88 21.08
CA VAL A 105 -0.42 25.85 20.14
C VAL A 105 -1.64 25.22 19.48
N HIS A 106 -2.75 25.90 19.52
CA HIS A 106 -4.02 25.41 18.95
C HIS A 106 -4.47 26.26 17.78
#